data_54cab467ae0c34c7d312d51baeeacedd
#
_entry.id   54cab467ae0c34c7d312d51baeeacedd
#
_cell.length_a   1.000
_cell.length_b   1.000
_cell.length_c   1.000
_cell.angle_alpha   90.00
_cell.angle_beta   90.00
_cell.angle_gamma   90.00
#
_symmetry.space_group_name_H-M   'P 1'
#
loop_
_entity.id
_entity.type
_entity.pdbx_description
1 polymer ?
#
loop_
_entity_poly.entity_id
_entity_poly.type
_entity_poly.pdbx_seq_one_letter_code
_entity_poly.pdbx_strand_id
1 'polypeptide(L)'
;MPDTMFMKERMLITGGHALQGTVHISGGKNTAVAVIPATLLCDEPCTIENLPDISDVHALVDILCSLGAKVDYEPNRFMTVDPRPAEGWQVSYRDSQRLRASYYLLGALLGRRGQAEVYQPGGCEIGSRPIDQHLKGFRMLGANVEQMGGRIKAKADVLTGTDVVFDCVSVGATINVMLAAAKAHGTTIIYNAAKEPHVVD
;
A
#
# COMPACT_ATOMS: atom_id res chain seq x y z
N MET A 1 -10.18 -32.59 10.32
CA MET A 1 -8.92 -32.13 9.73
C MET A 1 -8.09 -31.59 10.86
N PRO A 2 -6.85 -32.06 11.07
CA PRO A 2 -6.07 -31.67 12.23
C PRO A 2 -5.68 -30.18 12.11
N ASP A 3 -5.86 -29.47 13.21
CA ASP A 3 -5.33 -28.13 13.45
C ASP A 3 -3.86 -28.04 13.05
N THR A 4 -3.57 -27.27 12.02
CA THR A 4 -2.20 -26.81 11.78
C THR A 4 -1.84 -25.85 12.90
N MET A 5 -1.30 -26.42 13.94
CA MET A 5 -0.65 -25.73 15.05
C MET A 5 0.37 -24.76 14.45
N PHE A 6 0.08 -23.47 14.48
CA PHE A 6 1.03 -22.43 14.14
C PHE A 6 2.30 -22.65 14.95
N MET A 7 3.34 -23.17 14.32
CA MET A 7 4.65 -23.22 14.94
C MET A 7 5.08 -21.78 15.16
N LYS A 8 5.01 -21.33 16.39
CA LYS A 8 5.57 -20.02 16.77
C LYS A 8 7.08 -20.11 16.56
N GLU A 9 7.56 -19.46 15.54
CA GLU A 9 9.00 -19.28 15.33
C GLU A 9 9.58 -18.57 16.56
N ARG A 10 10.77 -18.98 16.96
CA ARG A 10 11.49 -18.38 18.08
C ARG A 10 12.86 -17.97 17.60
N MET A 11 13.24 -16.75 17.91
CA MET A 11 14.61 -16.28 17.70
C MET A 11 15.40 -16.45 19.00
N LEU A 12 16.45 -17.25 18.98
CA LEU A 12 17.40 -17.39 20.08
C LEU A 12 18.63 -16.52 19.77
N ILE A 13 18.90 -15.55 20.61
CA ILE A 13 20.01 -14.63 20.47
C ILE A 13 20.99 -14.86 21.62
N THR A 14 22.22 -15.24 21.29
CA THR A 14 23.32 -15.33 22.25
C THR A 14 24.30 -14.18 21.99
N GLY A 15 24.36 -13.22 22.90
CA GLY A 15 25.23 -12.05 22.79
C GLY A 15 26.65 -12.35 23.30
N GLY A 16 27.47 -11.29 23.38
CA GLY A 16 28.84 -11.34 23.92
C GLY A 16 29.93 -11.65 22.90
N HIS A 17 29.63 -11.75 21.62
CA HIS A 17 30.58 -11.96 20.54
C HIS A 17 30.71 -10.74 19.65
N ALA A 18 31.96 -10.37 19.29
CA ALA A 18 32.20 -9.34 18.28
C ALA A 18 31.76 -9.85 16.91
N LEU A 19 30.95 -9.06 16.21
CA LEU A 19 30.50 -9.39 14.85
C LEU A 19 31.53 -8.89 13.83
N GLN A 20 31.88 -9.73 12.85
CA GLN A 20 32.72 -9.39 11.71
C GLN A 20 32.11 -9.98 10.45
N GLY A 21 32.07 -9.18 9.38
CA GLY A 21 31.55 -9.63 8.09
C GLY A 21 30.91 -8.50 7.29
N THR A 22 30.43 -8.88 6.13
CA THR A 22 29.68 -7.98 5.21
C THR A 22 28.22 -8.41 5.17
N VAL A 23 27.31 -7.46 5.33
CA VAL A 23 25.87 -7.68 5.21
C VAL A 23 25.36 -6.91 3.99
N HIS A 24 24.70 -7.61 3.07
CA HIS A 24 23.97 -6.96 1.98
C HIS A 24 22.60 -6.53 2.47
N ILE A 25 22.32 -5.22 2.38
CA ILE A 25 21.05 -4.65 2.79
C ILE A 25 20.03 -4.85 1.67
N SER A 26 18.89 -5.47 2.01
CA SER A 26 17.74 -5.55 1.12
C SER A 26 16.98 -4.22 1.06
N GLY A 27 16.12 -4.08 0.06
CA GLY A 27 15.17 -2.95 -0.01
C GLY A 27 14.29 -2.86 1.23
N GLY A 28 13.84 -1.64 1.54
CA GLY A 28 13.03 -1.35 2.72
C GLY A 28 11.58 -1.84 2.58
N LYS A 29 11.05 -2.51 3.60
CA LYS A 29 9.64 -2.94 3.64
C LYS A 29 8.68 -1.78 3.34
N ASN A 30 8.86 -0.64 4.01
CA ASN A 30 7.93 0.49 3.90
C ASN A 30 7.92 1.09 2.49
N THR A 31 9.08 1.14 1.85
CA THR A 31 9.20 1.54 0.44
C THR A 31 8.48 0.54 -0.46
N ALA A 32 8.73 -0.76 -0.29
CA ALA A 32 8.12 -1.81 -1.11
C ALA A 32 6.59 -1.74 -1.08
N VAL A 33 5.98 -1.64 0.12
CA VAL A 33 4.51 -1.62 0.26
C VAL A 33 3.85 -0.32 -0.25
N ALA A 34 4.62 0.74 -0.48
CA ALA A 34 4.17 1.97 -1.10
C ALA A 34 4.32 1.94 -2.63
N VAL A 35 5.48 1.51 -3.12
CA VAL A 35 5.82 1.53 -4.56
C VAL A 35 5.07 0.43 -5.33
N ILE A 36 4.85 -0.75 -4.73
CA ILE A 36 4.12 -1.83 -5.41
C ILE A 36 2.69 -1.41 -5.80
N PRO A 37 1.84 -0.83 -4.93
CA PRO A 37 0.55 -0.28 -5.34
C PRO A 37 0.66 0.85 -6.38
N ALA A 38 1.73 1.65 -6.35
CA ALA A 38 1.95 2.72 -7.33
C ALA A 38 2.09 2.19 -8.76
N THR A 39 2.54 0.95 -8.95
CA THR A 39 2.63 0.33 -10.28
C THR A 39 1.28 0.28 -11.00
N LEU A 40 0.17 0.22 -10.25
CA LEU A 40 -1.17 0.28 -10.84
C LEU A 40 -1.46 1.61 -11.56
N LEU A 41 -0.75 2.69 -11.24
CA LEU A 41 -0.92 4.00 -11.86
C LEU A 41 -0.18 4.14 -13.19
N CYS A 42 0.72 3.21 -13.52
CA CYS A 42 1.47 3.22 -14.74
C CYS A 42 0.59 2.81 -15.93
N ASP A 43 0.90 3.33 -17.12
CA ASP A 43 0.21 3.00 -18.37
C ASP A 43 0.93 1.89 -19.15
N GLU A 44 2.15 1.53 -18.71
CA GLU A 44 3.00 0.47 -19.28
C GLU A 44 3.57 -0.41 -18.16
N PRO A 45 4.11 -1.61 -18.49
CA PRO A 45 4.79 -2.44 -17.52
C PRO A 45 5.96 -1.71 -16.88
N CYS A 46 6.12 -1.87 -15.58
CA CYS A 46 7.23 -1.31 -14.82
C CYS A 46 7.90 -2.38 -13.96
N THR A 47 9.21 -2.23 -13.77
CA THR A 47 10.01 -3.17 -12.99
C THR A 47 10.56 -2.46 -11.75
N ILE A 48 10.42 -3.13 -10.62
CA ILE A 48 10.99 -2.72 -9.33
C ILE A 48 12.08 -3.73 -8.98
N GLU A 49 13.26 -3.25 -8.68
CA GLU A 49 14.40 -4.07 -8.27
C GLU A 49 14.64 -3.96 -6.75
N ASN A 50 15.43 -4.88 -6.21
CA ASN A 50 15.82 -4.91 -4.81
C ASN A 50 14.62 -4.94 -3.83
N LEU A 51 13.56 -5.67 -4.18
CA LEU A 51 12.45 -5.90 -3.26
C LEU A 51 12.81 -6.96 -2.21
N PRO A 52 12.48 -6.73 -0.93
CA PRO A 52 12.71 -7.73 0.10
C PRO A 52 11.77 -8.92 -0.08
N ASP A 53 12.28 -10.13 0.21
CA ASP A 53 11.48 -11.36 0.23
C ASP A 53 10.75 -11.47 1.58
N ILE A 54 9.57 -10.86 1.66
CA ILE A 54 8.74 -10.80 2.87
C ILE A 54 7.27 -11.08 2.56
N SER A 55 6.54 -11.54 3.56
CA SER A 55 5.12 -11.89 3.44
C SER A 55 4.25 -10.76 2.89
N ASP A 56 4.57 -9.51 3.20
CA ASP A 56 3.83 -8.33 2.74
C ASP A 56 3.97 -8.16 1.22
N VAL A 57 5.15 -8.42 0.65
CA VAL A 57 5.38 -8.35 -0.80
C VAL A 57 4.62 -9.47 -1.51
N HIS A 58 4.67 -10.71 -0.99
CA HIS A 58 3.89 -11.81 -1.53
C HIS A 58 2.38 -11.54 -1.49
N ALA A 59 1.88 -10.97 -0.40
CA ALA A 59 0.47 -10.59 -0.30
C ALA A 59 0.08 -9.54 -1.35
N LEU A 60 0.94 -8.56 -1.63
CA LEU A 60 0.71 -7.58 -2.69
C LEU A 60 0.72 -8.20 -4.09
N VAL A 61 1.62 -9.15 -4.36
CA VAL A 61 1.62 -9.92 -5.62
C VAL A 61 0.26 -10.59 -5.83
N ASP A 62 -0.21 -11.34 -4.81
CA ASP A 62 -1.52 -12.02 -4.88
C ASP A 62 -2.66 -11.02 -5.14
N ILE A 63 -2.65 -9.85 -4.46
CA ILE A 63 -3.68 -8.83 -4.63
C ILE A 63 -3.62 -8.23 -6.04
N LEU A 64 -2.44 -7.87 -6.55
CA LEU A 64 -2.30 -7.33 -7.90
C LEU A 64 -2.80 -8.32 -8.96
N CYS A 65 -2.46 -9.60 -8.81
CA CYS A 65 -2.96 -10.66 -9.68
C CYS A 65 -4.49 -10.78 -9.59
N SER A 66 -5.07 -10.70 -8.38
CA SER A 66 -6.53 -10.75 -8.19
C SER A 66 -7.26 -9.56 -8.80
N LEU A 67 -6.60 -8.41 -8.90
CA LEU A 67 -7.10 -7.21 -9.58
C LEU A 67 -6.95 -7.30 -11.10
N GLY A 68 -6.28 -8.35 -11.61
CA GLY A 68 -6.09 -8.60 -13.04
C GLY A 68 -4.77 -8.10 -13.61
N ALA A 69 -3.85 -7.57 -12.81
CA ALA A 69 -2.51 -7.23 -13.28
C ALA A 69 -1.71 -8.51 -13.60
N LYS A 70 -0.78 -8.40 -14.56
CA LYS A 70 0.19 -9.48 -14.77
C LYS A 70 1.44 -9.14 -13.97
N VAL A 71 1.85 -10.08 -13.13
CA VAL A 71 3.01 -9.90 -12.24
C VAL A 71 4.02 -11.02 -12.49
N ASP A 72 5.24 -10.64 -12.78
CA ASP A 72 6.43 -11.52 -12.80
C ASP A 72 7.31 -11.13 -11.62
N TYR A 73 7.41 -12.01 -10.64
CA TYR A 73 8.11 -11.75 -9.40
C TYR A 73 9.17 -12.81 -9.10
N GLU A 74 10.39 -12.39 -8.99
CA GLU A 74 11.52 -13.19 -8.52
C GLU A 74 12.02 -12.63 -7.18
N PRO A 75 11.83 -13.37 -6.05
CA PRO A 75 12.21 -12.93 -4.72
C PRO A 75 13.65 -12.45 -4.63
N ASN A 76 13.90 -11.36 -3.91
CA ASN A 76 15.18 -10.69 -3.74
C ASN A 76 15.84 -10.17 -5.03
N ARG A 77 15.15 -10.20 -6.16
CA ARG A 77 15.66 -9.68 -7.43
C ARG A 77 14.78 -8.58 -7.98
N PHE A 78 13.67 -8.95 -8.61
CA PHE A 78 12.80 -7.97 -9.25
C PHE A 78 11.32 -8.36 -9.18
N MET A 79 10.48 -7.38 -9.44
CA MET A 79 9.05 -7.56 -9.73
C MET A 79 8.71 -6.70 -10.94
N THR A 80 8.22 -7.32 -11.99
CA THR A 80 7.65 -6.62 -13.15
C THR A 80 6.13 -6.70 -13.07
N VAL A 81 5.47 -5.55 -13.10
CA VAL A 81 4.00 -5.44 -13.08
C VAL A 81 3.53 -4.82 -14.38
N ASP A 82 2.66 -5.52 -15.10
CA ASP A 82 1.87 -4.95 -16.20
C ASP A 82 0.46 -4.63 -15.70
N PRO A 83 0.13 -3.37 -15.44
CA PRO A 83 -1.16 -2.99 -14.90
C PRO A 83 -2.26 -2.84 -15.96
N ARG A 84 -1.93 -2.93 -17.25
CA ARG A 84 -2.88 -2.66 -18.34
C ARG A 84 -4.12 -3.55 -18.31
N PRO A 85 -4.03 -4.87 -18.04
CA PRO A 85 -5.20 -5.73 -17.95
C PRO A 85 -5.93 -5.65 -16.61
N ALA A 86 -5.43 -4.89 -15.63
CA ALA A 86 -6.04 -4.78 -14.31
C ALA A 86 -7.34 -3.96 -14.37
N GLU A 87 -8.48 -4.62 -14.28
CA GLU A 87 -9.80 -3.98 -14.25
C GLU A 87 -10.45 -4.00 -12.86
N GLY A 88 -9.91 -4.78 -11.95
CA GLY A 88 -10.38 -4.87 -10.58
C GLY A 88 -10.23 -3.54 -9.83
N TRP A 89 -11.18 -3.28 -8.94
CA TRP A 89 -11.22 -2.10 -8.07
C TRP A 89 -11.56 -2.45 -6.62
N GLN A 90 -11.74 -3.74 -6.34
CA GLN A 90 -12.09 -4.25 -5.02
C GLN A 90 -11.02 -5.20 -4.52
N VAL A 91 -10.54 -4.98 -3.31
CA VAL A 91 -9.68 -5.92 -2.60
C VAL A 91 -10.53 -6.78 -1.69
N SER A 92 -10.40 -8.09 -1.77
CA SER A 92 -11.22 -9.00 -0.98
C SER A 92 -11.02 -8.81 0.53
N TYR A 93 -12.02 -9.20 1.33
CA TYR A 93 -11.88 -9.20 2.79
C TYR A 93 -10.65 -10.01 3.23
N ARG A 94 -10.47 -11.21 2.68
CA ARG A 94 -9.35 -12.09 2.99
C ARG A 94 -7.99 -11.41 2.74
N ASP A 95 -7.85 -10.76 1.59
CA ASP A 95 -6.60 -10.11 1.21
C ASP A 95 -6.35 -8.85 2.03
N SER A 96 -7.39 -8.09 2.33
CA SER A 96 -7.30 -6.93 3.21
C SER A 96 -6.84 -7.30 4.63
N GLN A 97 -7.21 -8.51 5.12
CA GLN A 97 -6.78 -8.98 6.45
C GLN A 97 -5.32 -9.44 6.50
N ARG A 98 -4.76 -9.86 5.37
CA ARG A 98 -3.36 -10.34 5.29
C ARG A 98 -2.32 -9.23 5.37
N LEU A 99 -2.70 -8.04 4.94
CA LEU A 99 -1.76 -6.93 4.78
C LEU A 99 -2.38 -5.62 5.24
N ARG A 100 -1.79 -5.03 6.28
CA ARG A 100 -2.24 -3.70 6.71
C ARG A 100 -2.04 -2.62 5.65
N ALA A 101 -0.94 -2.68 4.90
CA ALA A 101 -0.65 -1.76 3.79
C ALA A 101 -1.65 -1.88 2.62
N SER A 102 -2.63 -2.81 2.68
CA SER A 102 -3.73 -2.88 1.71
C SER A 102 -4.48 -1.55 1.56
N TYR A 103 -4.42 -0.67 2.55
CA TYR A 103 -4.97 0.69 2.44
C TYR A 103 -4.35 1.53 1.32
N TYR A 104 -3.07 1.31 0.95
CA TYR A 104 -2.46 2.04 -0.16
C TYR A 104 -3.13 1.74 -1.50
N LEU A 105 -3.78 0.57 -1.61
CA LEU A 105 -4.59 0.23 -2.77
C LEU A 105 -5.82 1.13 -2.93
N LEU A 106 -6.34 1.77 -1.83
CA LEU A 106 -7.41 2.75 -1.96
C LEU A 106 -6.98 3.92 -2.85
N GLY A 107 -5.83 4.53 -2.58
CA GLY A 107 -5.32 5.65 -3.37
C GLY A 107 -4.96 5.25 -4.80
N ALA A 108 -4.26 4.13 -4.96
CA ALA A 108 -3.85 3.64 -6.27
C ALA A 108 -5.05 3.29 -7.17
N LEU A 109 -6.04 2.55 -6.65
CA LEU A 109 -7.25 2.18 -7.39
C LEU A 109 -8.15 3.37 -7.65
N LEU A 110 -8.31 4.27 -6.68
CA LEU A 110 -9.07 5.50 -6.85
C LEU A 110 -8.47 6.36 -7.96
N GLY A 111 -7.15 6.53 -7.98
CA GLY A 111 -6.46 7.26 -9.05
C GLY A 111 -6.58 6.59 -10.41
N ARG A 112 -6.43 5.27 -10.48
CA ARG A 112 -6.48 4.54 -11.75
C ARG A 112 -7.89 4.32 -12.28
N ARG A 113 -8.85 3.96 -11.41
CA ARG A 113 -10.19 3.46 -11.80
C ARG A 113 -11.33 4.41 -11.42
N GLY A 114 -11.04 5.50 -10.74
CA GLY A 114 -12.06 6.39 -10.18
C GLY A 114 -12.86 5.74 -9.05
N GLN A 115 -12.54 4.52 -8.65
CA GLN A 115 -13.21 3.81 -7.57
C GLN A 115 -12.29 2.79 -6.91
N ALA A 116 -12.47 2.61 -5.60
CA ALA A 116 -11.72 1.65 -4.81
C ALA A 116 -12.57 1.12 -3.66
N GLU A 117 -12.40 -0.15 -3.32
CA GLU A 117 -13.00 -0.75 -2.14
C GLU A 117 -11.99 -1.65 -1.46
N VAL A 118 -11.77 -1.41 -0.16
CA VAL A 118 -10.86 -2.19 0.68
C VAL A 118 -11.55 -2.41 2.02
N TYR A 119 -11.32 -3.56 2.64
CA TYR A 119 -11.80 -3.79 4.00
C TYR A 119 -10.76 -3.31 5.00
N GLN A 120 -11.24 -2.88 6.18
CA GLN A 120 -10.36 -2.52 7.28
C GLN A 120 -9.47 -3.73 7.63
N PRO A 121 -8.15 -3.59 7.55
CA PRO A 121 -7.26 -4.71 7.84
C PRO A 121 -7.41 -5.19 9.27
N GLY A 122 -7.12 -6.45 9.47
CA GLY A 122 -7.09 -7.06 10.79
C GLY A 122 -6.20 -6.30 11.77
N GLY A 123 -6.51 -6.38 13.03
CA GLY A 123 -5.83 -5.62 14.08
C GLY A 123 -4.33 -5.88 14.12
N CYS A 124 -3.55 -4.82 14.23
CA CYS A 124 -2.18 -4.91 14.70
C CYS A 124 -2.23 -4.79 16.23
N GLU A 125 -1.56 -5.67 16.95
CA GLU A 125 -1.48 -5.66 18.42
C GLU A 125 -0.86 -4.37 19.00
N ILE A 126 -0.27 -3.52 18.15
CA ILE A 126 0.44 -2.27 18.51
C ILE A 126 -0.51 -1.07 18.70
N GLY A 127 -1.83 -1.24 18.54
CA GLY A 127 -2.83 -0.22 18.85
C GLY A 127 -3.64 0.30 17.64
N SER A 128 -4.62 1.16 17.95
CA SER A 128 -5.49 1.79 16.97
C SER A 128 -4.68 2.73 16.06
N ARG A 129 -4.85 2.57 14.75
CA ARG A 129 -4.27 3.49 13.76
C ARG A 129 -5.38 3.97 12.85
N PRO A 130 -6.00 5.11 13.17
CA PRO A 130 -7.12 5.63 12.44
C PRO A 130 -6.73 5.95 10.99
N ILE A 131 -7.69 5.86 10.07
CA ILE A 131 -7.53 6.17 8.65
C ILE A 131 -8.26 7.46 8.26
N ASP A 132 -8.68 8.21 9.24
CA ASP A 132 -9.42 9.47 9.09
C ASP A 132 -8.73 10.44 8.14
N GLN A 133 -7.40 10.60 8.26
CA GLN A 133 -6.62 11.47 7.40
C GLN A 133 -6.55 10.97 5.94
N HIS A 134 -6.53 9.66 5.71
CA HIS A 134 -6.64 9.08 4.37
C HIS A 134 -7.98 9.47 3.73
N LEU A 135 -9.08 9.23 4.48
CA LEU A 135 -10.44 9.51 3.98
C LEU A 135 -10.69 11.01 3.81
N LYS A 136 -10.12 11.84 4.69
CA LYS A 136 -10.14 13.30 4.58
C LYS A 136 -9.48 13.73 3.27
N GLY A 137 -8.27 13.26 3.00
CA GLY A 137 -7.55 13.60 1.77
C GLY A 137 -8.30 13.20 0.50
N PHE A 138 -8.89 12.01 0.46
CA PHE A 138 -9.70 11.59 -0.71
C PHE A 138 -10.93 12.47 -0.93
N ARG A 139 -11.62 12.86 0.15
CA ARG A 139 -12.78 13.80 0.04
C ARG A 139 -12.34 15.16 -0.48
N MET A 140 -11.18 15.65 -0.05
CA MET A 140 -10.63 16.92 -0.55
C MET A 140 -10.28 16.86 -2.03
N LEU A 141 -9.82 15.69 -2.54
CA LEU A 141 -9.62 15.45 -3.97
C LEU A 141 -10.93 15.27 -4.76
N GLY A 142 -12.10 15.35 -4.11
CA GLY A 142 -13.42 15.24 -4.75
C GLY A 142 -14.04 13.85 -4.71
N ALA A 143 -13.47 12.89 -4.00
CA ALA A 143 -14.07 11.58 -3.89
C ALA A 143 -15.19 11.52 -2.85
N ASN A 144 -16.26 10.79 -3.18
CA ASN A 144 -17.23 10.32 -2.20
C ASN A 144 -16.65 9.10 -1.46
N VAL A 145 -16.62 9.15 -0.14
CA VAL A 145 -16.04 8.11 0.70
C VAL A 145 -17.05 7.62 1.72
N GLU A 146 -17.38 6.34 1.62
CA GLU A 146 -18.28 5.62 2.51
C GLU A 146 -17.50 4.64 3.37
N GLN A 147 -17.87 4.55 4.65
CA GLN A 147 -17.33 3.56 5.57
C GLN A 147 -18.49 2.88 6.30
N MET A 148 -18.63 1.58 6.09
CA MET A 148 -19.71 0.80 6.70
C MET A 148 -19.29 -0.65 6.91
N GLY A 149 -19.49 -1.17 8.12
CA GLY A 149 -19.21 -2.60 8.41
C GLY A 149 -17.76 -3.01 8.19
N GLY A 150 -16.79 -2.13 8.45
CA GLY A 150 -15.37 -2.38 8.21
C GLY A 150 -14.96 -2.30 6.73
N ARG A 151 -15.88 -2.00 5.83
CA ARG A 151 -15.66 -1.76 4.41
C ARG A 151 -15.48 -0.27 4.17
N ILE A 152 -14.49 0.07 3.37
CA ILE A 152 -14.21 1.44 2.92
C ILE A 152 -14.35 1.44 1.41
N LYS A 153 -15.20 2.31 0.91
CA LYS A 153 -15.43 2.53 -0.51
C LYS A 153 -15.17 3.99 -0.84
N ALA A 154 -14.35 4.25 -1.83
CA ALA A 154 -14.10 5.58 -2.38
C ALA A 154 -14.47 5.60 -3.86
N LYS A 155 -15.13 6.66 -4.31
CA LYS A 155 -15.51 6.84 -5.71
C LYS A 155 -15.43 8.30 -6.10
N ALA A 156 -14.90 8.59 -7.28
CA ALA A 156 -14.89 9.89 -7.91
C ALA A 156 -15.08 9.73 -9.42
N ASP A 157 -15.88 10.57 -10.03
CA ASP A 157 -15.96 10.64 -11.49
C ASP A 157 -14.69 11.33 -12.04
N VAL A 158 -14.21 12.35 -11.34
CA VAL A 158 -12.96 13.06 -11.61
C VAL A 158 -12.31 13.43 -10.28
N LEU A 159 -11.02 13.13 -10.15
CA LEU A 159 -10.20 13.65 -9.05
C LEU A 159 -9.61 15.00 -9.46
N THR A 160 -9.71 15.98 -8.55
CA THR A 160 -9.22 17.34 -8.80
C THR A 160 -8.18 17.71 -7.75
N GLY A 161 -7.03 18.19 -8.19
CA GLY A 161 -5.97 18.69 -7.34
C GLY A 161 -6.43 19.89 -6.49
N THR A 162 -6.01 19.91 -5.25
CA THR A 162 -6.39 20.91 -4.26
C THR A 162 -5.35 20.97 -3.14
N ASP A 163 -5.51 21.94 -2.26
CA ASP A 163 -4.75 22.04 -1.02
C ASP A 163 -5.30 21.02 0.00
N VAL A 164 -4.56 19.96 0.26
CA VAL A 164 -4.89 18.94 1.25
C VAL A 164 -4.18 19.26 2.57
N VAL A 165 -4.95 19.59 3.60
CA VAL A 165 -4.42 19.93 4.93
C VAL A 165 -4.71 18.78 5.90
N PHE A 166 -3.66 18.07 6.34
CA PHE A 166 -3.79 17.05 7.37
C PHE A 166 -3.82 17.69 8.77
N ASP A 167 -4.62 17.13 9.67
CA ASP A 167 -4.70 17.59 11.06
C ASP A 167 -3.47 17.14 11.87
N CYS A 168 -2.84 16.03 11.45
CA CYS A 168 -1.59 15.52 12.00
C CYS A 168 -0.75 14.87 10.90
N VAL A 169 0.56 14.80 11.12
CA VAL A 169 1.48 14.10 10.21
C VAL A 169 1.13 12.59 10.20
N SER A 170 0.91 12.04 9.02
CA SER A 170 0.61 10.62 8.81
C SER A 170 1.30 10.12 7.55
N VAL A 171 2.24 9.19 7.72
CA VAL A 171 2.95 8.53 6.60
C VAL A 171 1.96 7.86 5.65
N GLY A 172 1.05 7.05 6.24
CA GLY A 172 0.07 6.31 5.44
C GLY A 172 -0.87 7.21 4.65
N ALA A 173 -1.38 8.28 5.27
CA ALA A 173 -2.26 9.22 4.59
C ALA A 173 -1.52 10.00 3.50
N THR A 174 -0.28 10.43 3.75
CA THR A 174 0.54 11.13 2.77
C THR A 174 0.72 10.27 1.51
N ILE A 175 1.23 9.05 1.65
CA ILE A 175 1.44 8.13 0.52
C ILE A 175 0.11 7.86 -0.21
N ASN A 176 -0.95 7.59 0.53
CA ASN A 176 -2.24 7.22 -0.08
C ASN A 176 -2.87 8.37 -0.87
N VAL A 177 -2.76 9.60 -0.35
CA VAL A 177 -3.22 10.79 -1.07
C VAL A 177 -2.33 11.10 -2.27
N MET A 178 -1.00 10.93 -2.15
CA MET A 178 -0.08 11.05 -3.29
C MET A 178 -0.45 10.09 -4.43
N LEU A 179 -0.74 8.82 -4.10
CA LEU A 179 -1.15 7.81 -5.10
C LEU A 179 -2.44 8.24 -5.83
N ALA A 180 -3.44 8.73 -5.12
CA ALA A 180 -4.68 9.22 -5.75
C ALA A 180 -4.45 10.51 -6.55
N ALA A 181 -3.67 11.45 -6.00
CA ALA A 181 -3.38 12.74 -6.61
C ALA A 181 -2.54 12.61 -7.90
N ALA A 182 -1.75 11.55 -8.05
CA ALA A 182 -0.95 11.30 -9.26
C ALA A 182 -1.78 11.21 -10.55
N LYS A 183 -3.08 10.92 -10.45
CA LYS A 183 -4.03 10.88 -11.57
C LYS A 183 -5.11 11.97 -11.46
N ALA A 184 -5.00 12.90 -10.51
CA ALA A 184 -5.93 14.03 -10.39
C ALA A 184 -5.62 15.13 -11.40
N HIS A 185 -6.63 15.86 -11.83
CA HIS A 185 -6.48 17.03 -12.68
C HIS A 185 -6.00 18.24 -11.88
N GLY A 186 -5.00 18.94 -12.37
CA GLY A 186 -4.44 20.13 -11.72
C GLY A 186 -3.33 19.80 -10.73
N THR A 187 -3.11 20.67 -9.76
CA THR A 187 -2.03 20.57 -8.79
C THR A 187 -2.58 20.24 -7.40
N THR A 188 -1.95 19.32 -6.70
CA THR A 188 -2.24 19.00 -5.30
C THR A 188 -1.09 19.44 -4.41
N ILE A 189 -1.39 20.20 -3.36
CA ILE A 189 -0.43 20.58 -2.33
C ILE A 189 -0.85 19.91 -1.02
N ILE A 190 0.06 19.18 -0.39
CA ILE A 190 -0.23 18.48 0.86
C ILE A 190 0.50 19.18 2.01
N TYR A 191 -0.26 19.77 2.93
CA TYR A 191 0.26 20.37 4.15
C TYR A 191 0.29 19.35 5.29
N ASN A 192 1.26 19.46 6.17
CA ASN A 192 1.57 18.46 7.21
C ASN A 192 1.87 17.06 6.63
N ALA A 193 2.44 17.02 5.43
CA ALA A 193 2.90 15.77 4.83
C ALA A 193 4.01 15.13 5.67
N ALA A 194 4.03 13.80 5.70
CA ALA A 194 5.14 13.03 6.25
C ALA A 194 6.40 13.23 5.39
N LYS A 195 7.58 13.20 6.01
CA LYS A 195 8.88 13.51 5.39
C LYS A 195 9.91 12.40 5.59
N GLU A 196 9.45 11.20 5.93
CA GLU A 196 10.32 10.03 6.02
C GLU A 196 10.96 9.74 4.65
N PRO A 197 12.20 9.23 4.59
CA PRO A 197 12.91 9.02 3.32
C PRO A 197 12.08 8.29 2.25
N HIS A 198 11.41 7.22 2.63
CA HIS A 198 10.57 6.42 1.73
C HIS A 198 9.26 7.11 1.27
N VAL A 199 8.96 8.30 1.77
CA VAL A 199 7.86 9.15 1.30
C VAL A 199 8.38 10.19 0.33
N VAL A 200 9.61 10.66 0.56
CA VAL A 200 10.26 11.71 -0.25
C VAL A 200 10.80 11.14 -1.56
N ASP A 201 11.37 9.92 -1.50
CA ASP A 201 11.90 9.19 -2.67
C ASP A 201 10.78 8.74 -3.63
#